data_55ad1159c8883b35dbb0de8992468388
#
_entry.id   55ad1159c8883b35dbb0de8992468388
#
_cell.length_a   1.000
_cell.length_b   1.000
_cell.length_c   1.000
_cell.angle_alpha   90.00
_cell.angle_beta   90.00
_cell.angle_gamma   90.00
#
_symmetry.space_group_name_H-M   'P 1'
#
loop_
_entity.id
_entity.type
_entity.pdbx_description
1 polymer ?
#
loop_
_entity_poly.entity_id
_entity_poly.type
_entity_poly.pdbx_seq_one_letter_code
_entity_poly.pdbx_strand_id
1 'polypeptide(L)'
;RQRQMCIRDSCGVEVTEKKVRRERMGHISLVVPVAHIWYFRSLPNKIGYLLGLPTKKLDQIIYYERYVVVQPGNAVNAEGEPLQKMDFITEEEYLDILEKLPRENQYLEDNDQNKFIAKMGAEALFDLLASEDLDERSYQLRHQANNETSQQRKNEALKRLQVIESFRDANSRIENRPEWMIVKVVPVIPPDLRPLVPLDGGRFATSDLNDLYRRVINRNNRLKRLMDLKAPDIIVRNEKRMLQESVDALFDNGRRGRVITGTGKRPLKSLAEMLKGKQGRFRQNLLGKRVDYSGR
;
A
#
# COMPACT_ATOMS: atom_id res chain seq x y z
N ARG A 1 -40.13 -10.66 26.89
CA ARG A 1 -39.60 -10.96 25.54
C ARG A 1 -38.24 -11.56 25.72
N GLN A 2 -38.15 -12.87 25.71
CA GLN A 2 -36.88 -13.59 25.70
C GLN A 2 -36.12 -13.19 24.41
N ARG A 3 -35.00 -12.51 24.56
CA ARG A 3 -34.00 -12.41 23.50
C ARG A 3 -33.42 -13.82 23.33
N GLN A 4 -33.97 -14.57 22.42
CA GLN A 4 -33.29 -15.77 21.94
C GLN A 4 -32.01 -15.28 21.27
N MET A 5 -30.92 -15.31 21.99
CA MET A 5 -29.60 -15.34 21.41
C MET A 5 -29.50 -16.66 20.66
N CYS A 6 -29.86 -16.67 19.39
CA CYS A 6 -29.49 -17.77 18.53
C CYS A 6 -27.98 -17.80 18.41
N ILE A 7 -27.39 -18.51 19.34
CA ILE A 7 -25.99 -18.81 19.37
C ILE A 7 -25.85 -20.08 18.52
N ARG A 8 -25.23 -19.91 17.33
CA ARG A 8 -24.38 -20.92 16.77
C ARG A 8 -24.91 -22.31 16.60
N ASP A 9 -25.52 -22.70 15.56
CA ASP A 9 -25.65 -24.15 15.44
C ASP A 9 -24.90 -24.76 14.24
N SER A 10 -24.49 -24.03 13.24
CA SER A 10 -23.76 -24.64 12.13
C SER A 10 -22.67 -23.79 11.46
N CYS A 11 -22.71 -22.48 11.57
CA CYS A 11 -21.74 -21.60 10.86
C CYS A 11 -20.92 -20.69 11.76
N GLY A 12 -21.12 -20.72 13.09
CA GLY A 12 -20.40 -19.87 14.04
C GLY A 12 -20.72 -18.38 13.95
N VAL A 13 -21.73 -17.98 13.17
CA VAL A 13 -22.11 -16.58 12.98
C VAL A 13 -22.99 -16.14 14.13
N GLU A 14 -22.59 -15.06 14.79
CA GLU A 14 -23.36 -14.42 15.85
C GLU A 14 -24.57 -13.67 15.27
N VAL A 15 -25.76 -13.89 15.81
CA VAL A 15 -26.97 -13.15 15.46
C VAL A 15 -26.95 -11.81 16.17
N THR A 16 -26.93 -10.73 15.41
CA THR A 16 -26.82 -9.36 15.90
C THR A 16 -27.98 -8.49 15.37
N GLU A 17 -28.08 -7.27 15.86
CA GLU A 17 -29.04 -6.29 15.38
C GLU A 17 -28.77 -5.91 13.91
N LYS A 18 -29.82 -5.56 13.16
CA LYS A 18 -29.73 -5.15 11.75
C LYS A 18 -28.76 -3.98 11.54
N LYS A 19 -28.63 -3.09 12.54
CA LYS A 19 -27.75 -1.92 12.51
C LYS A 19 -26.27 -2.26 12.31
N VAL A 20 -25.84 -3.42 12.81
CA VAL A 20 -24.47 -3.92 12.68
C VAL A 20 -24.03 -4.06 11.22
N ARG A 21 -24.93 -4.35 10.32
CA ARG A 21 -24.64 -4.41 8.87
C ARG A 21 -24.16 -3.10 8.24
N ARG A 22 -24.43 -1.97 8.89
CA ARG A 22 -23.98 -0.62 8.48
C ARG A 22 -22.74 -0.15 9.21
N GLU A 23 -22.43 -0.69 10.37
CA GLU A 23 -21.42 -0.18 11.29
C GLU A 23 -20.21 -1.08 11.42
N ARG A 24 -20.40 -2.41 11.38
CA ARG A 24 -19.30 -3.36 11.57
C ARG A 24 -18.42 -3.43 10.33
N MET A 25 -17.18 -3.02 10.49
CA MET A 25 -16.15 -3.20 9.48
C MET A 25 -15.50 -4.58 9.59
N GLY A 26 -15.13 -5.14 8.45
CA GLY A 26 -14.26 -6.30 8.36
C GLY A 26 -12.83 -5.91 8.03
N HIS A 27 -11.95 -6.90 7.87
CA HIS A 27 -10.57 -6.69 7.44
C HIS A 27 -10.07 -7.87 6.61
N ILE A 28 -9.06 -7.60 5.78
CA ILE A 28 -8.32 -8.61 5.03
C ILE A 28 -6.85 -8.48 5.43
N SER A 29 -6.34 -9.46 6.16
CA SER A 29 -4.91 -9.54 6.48
C SER A 29 -4.16 -9.98 5.23
N LEU A 30 -3.25 -9.14 4.75
CA LEU A 30 -2.44 -9.42 3.58
C LEU A 30 -1.25 -10.30 3.97
N VAL A 31 -0.93 -11.27 3.11
CA VAL A 31 0.25 -12.14 3.27
C VAL A 31 1.54 -11.34 3.13
N VAL A 32 1.53 -10.34 2.24
CA VAL A 32 2.64 -9.45 1.98
C VAL A 32 2.13 -8.01 2.06
N PRO A 33 2.84 -7.08 2.70
CA PRO A 33 2.43 -5.68 2.75
C PRO A 33 2.38 -5.07 1.36
N VAL A 34 1.52 -4.08 1.18
CA VAL A 34 1.36 -3.33 -0.07
C VAL A 34 1.48 -1.83 0.18
N ALA A 35 2.02 -1.09 -0.78
CA ALA A 35 2.08 0.36 -0.71
C ALA A 35 0.70 0.97 -1.03
N HIS A 36 0.29 1.95 -0.24
CA HIS A 36 -0.99 2.63 -0.47
C HIS A 36 -0.86 3.63 -1.62
N ILE A 37 -1.63 3.44 -2.69
CA ILE A 37 -1.51 4.20 -3.94
C ILE A 37 -1.60 5.72 -3.77
N TRP A 38 -2.34 6.22 -2.77
CA TRP A 38 -2.46 7.65 -2.53
C TRP A 38 -1.16 8.30 -2.05
N TYR A 39 -0.23 7.55 -1.47
CA TYR A 39 1.02 8.09 -0.93
C TYR A 39 2.19 8.06 -1.89
N PHE A 40 2.11 7.27 -2.97
CA PHE A 40 3.17 7.25 -3.99
C PHE A 40 2.73 7.76 -5.37
N ARG A 41 1.42 7.80 -5.66
CA ARG A 41 0.89 8.28 -6.95
C ARG A 41 0.20 9.64 -6.87
N SER A 42 0.00 10.20 -5.68
CA SER A 42 -0.51 11.57 -5.52
C SER A 42 0.61 12.58 -5.68
N LEU A 43 0.25 13.81 -6.00
CA LEU A 43 1.14 14.95 -5.93
C LEU A 43 0.75 15.81 -4.71
N PRO A 44 1.68 16.11 -3.79
CA PRO A 44 3.07 15.63 -3.75
C PRO A 44 3.19 14.14 -3.40
N ASN A 45 4.19 13.46 -3.98
CA ASN A 45 4.48 12.06 -3.70
C ASN A 45 5.15 11.94 -2.32
N LYS A 46 4.40 11.56 -1.30
CA LYS A 46 4.86 11.57 0.09
C LYS A 46 6.00 10.58 0.34
N ILE A 47 5.87 9.34 -0.13
CA ILE A 47 6.92 8.31 0.01
C ILE A 47 8.19 8.75 -0.73
N GLY A 48 8.04 9.25 -1.96
CA GLY A 48 9.17 9.74 -2.76
C GLY A 48 9.88 10.93 -2.12
N TYR A 49 9.14 11.85 -1.51
CA TYR A 49 9.75 13.02 -0.85
C TYR A 49 10.47 12.65 0.44
N LEU A 50 9.94 11.71 1.24
CA LEU A 50 10.64 11.20 2.42
C LEU A 50 11.96 10.53 2.03
N LEU A 51 11.90 9.56 1.12
CA LEU A 51 13.07 8.79 0.71
C LEU A 51 13.99 9.51 -0.30
N GLY A 52 13.55 10.61 -0.89
CA GLY A 52 14.30 11.29 -1.94
C GLY A 52 14.30 10.54 -3.28
N LEU A 53 13.30 9.73 -3.52
CA LEU A 53 13.19 8.91 -4.73
C LEU A 53 12.20 9.50 -5.74
N PRO A 54 12.56 9.57 -7.03
CA PRO A 54 11.63 9.94 -8.08
C PRO A 54 10.57 8.87 -8.28
N THR A 55 9.38 9.25 -8.74
CA THR A 55 8.23 8.34 -8.92
C THR A 55 8.57 7.12 -9.78
N LYS A 56 9.39 7.27 -10.82
CA LYS A 56 9.80 6.16 -11.68
C LYS A 56 10.59 5.09 -10.91
N LYS A 57 11.49 5.50 -10.02
CA LYS A 57 12.25 4.57 -9.18
C LYS A 57 11.35 3.89 -8.15
N LEU A 58 10.39 4.61 -7.55
CA LEU A 58 9.40 4.01 -6.66
C LEU A 58 8.54 2.95 -7.35
N ASP A 59 8.11 3.23 -8.59
CA ASP A 59 7.37 2.25 -9.38
C ASP A 59 8.15 0.95 -9.58
N GLN A 60 9.44 1.05 -9.90
CA GLN A 60 10.31 -0.11 -10.09
C GLN A 60 10.41 -0.97 -8.82
N ILE A 61 10.44 -0.35 -7.65
CA ILE A 61 10.42 -1.09 -6.38
C ILE A 61 9.04 -1.73 -6.16
N ILE A 62 7.97 -0.92 -6.17
CA ILE A 62 6.62 -1.31 -5.77
C ILE A 62 6.07 -2.44 -6.65
N TYR A 63 6.39 -2.40 -7.96
CA TYR A 63 5.90 -3.39 -8.93
C TYR A 63 6.91 -4.50 -9.22
N TYR A 64 7.90 -4.68 -8.33
CA TYR A 64 8.83 -5.82 -8.37
C TYR A 64 9.67 -5.89 -9.66
N GLU A 65 10.10 -4.74 -10.19
CA GLU A 65 10.96 -4.66 -11.36
C GLU A 65 12.46 -4.68 -10.98
N ARG A 66 12.82 -4.06 -9.84
CA ARG A 66 14.19 -3.99 -9.34
C ARG A 66 14.27 -4.18 -7.84
N TYR A 67 15.40 -4.69 -7.38
CA TYR A 67 15.75 -4.70 -5.98
C TYR A 67 16.25 -3.33 -5.54
N VAL A 68 16.02 -3.01 -4.29
CA VAL A 68 16.63 -1.87 -3.62
C VAL A 68 17.40 -2.35 -2.40
N VAL A 69 18.59 -1.82 -2.23
CA VAL A 69 19.46 -2.11 -1.08
C VAL A 69 18.89 -1.40 0.15
N VAL A 70 18.44 -2.17 1.12
CA VAL A 70 17.99 -1.66 2.42
C VAL A 70 19.19 -1.50 3.35
N GLN A 71 20.06 -2.51 3.36
CA GLN A 71 21.29 -2.54 4.14
C GLN A 71 22.43 -3.08 3.27
N PRO A 72 23.49 -2.29 3.03
CA PRO A 72 24.55 -2.69 2.13
C PRO A 72 25.48 -3.77 2.72
N GLY A 73 25.66 -3.78 4.05
CA GLY A 73 26.62 -4.69 4.69
C GLY A 73 28.01 -4.58 4.07
N ASN A 74 28.63 -5.75 3.84
CA ASN A 74 29.93 -5.88 3.20
C ASN A 74 29.84 -6.19 1.70
N ALA A 75 28.68 -5.96 1.07
CA ALA A 75 28.47 -6.26 -0.33
C ALA A 75 29.11 -5.22 -1.25
N VAL A 76 29.66 -5.68 -2.37
CA VAL A 76 30.25 -4.83 -3.41
C VAL A 76 29.52 -5.04 -4.74
N ASN A 77 29.53 -4.03 -5.60
CA ASN A 77 28.97 -4.12 -6.94
C ASN A 77 29.88 -4.96 -7.87
N ALA A 78 29.48 -5.10 -9.14
CA ALA A 78 30.27 -5.83 -10.15
C ALA A 78 31.67 -5.20 -10.38
N GLU A 79 31.82 -3.91 -10.12
CA GLU A 79 33.04 -3.09 -10.29
C GLU A 79 33.95 -3.13 -9.05
N GLY A 80 33.50 -3.78 -7.95
CA GLY A 80 34.23 -3.87 -6.69
C GLY A 80 34.04 -2.68 -5.75
N GLU A 81 33.10 -1.78 -6.05
CA GLU A 81 32.78 -0.65 -5.19
C GLU A 81 31.75 -1.05 -4.11
N PRO A 82 31.84 -0.52 -2.88
CA PRO A 82 30.89 -0.80 -1.83
C PRO A 82 29.50 -0.27 -2.21
N LEU A 83 28.47 -1.11 -2.02
CA LEU A 83 27.08 -0.71 -2.23
C LEU A 83 26.65 0.32 -1.19
N GLN A 84 25.73 1.18 -1.58
CA GLN A 84 25.13 2.16 -0.69
C GLN A 84 23.66 1.82 -0.40
N LYS A 85 23.14 2.32 0.73
CA LYS A 85 21.72 2.26 1.03
C LYS A 85 20.94 2.96 -0.06
N MET A 86 19.85 2.35 -0.52
CA MET A 86 18.98 2.82 -1.61
C MET A 86 19.56 2.65 -3.03
N ASP A 87 20.64 1.90 -3.22
CA ASP A 87 21.06 1.50 -4.55
C ASP A 87 20.06 0.55 -5.21
N PHE A 88 19.94 0.68 -6.53
CA PHE A 88 19.03 -0.11 -7.35
C PHE A 88 19.83 -1.16 -8.12
N ILE A 89 19.52 -2.41 -7.85
CA ILE A 89 20.19 -3.55 -8.48
C ILE A 89 19.18 -4.39 -9.28
N THR A 90 19.67 -4.96 -10.37
CA THR A 90 18.90 -5.92 -11.16
C THR A 90 18.88 -7.29 -10.46
N GLU A 91 18.08 -8.20 -10.99
CA GLU A 91 18.04 -9.59 -10.49
C GLU A 91 19.38 -10.31 -10.69
N GLU A 92 20.00 -10.10 -11.86
CA GLU A 92 21.30 -10.66 -12.20
C GLU A 92 22.39 -10.18 -11.23
N GLU A 93 22.48 -8.86 -11.03
CA GLU A 93 23.41 -8.26 -10.06
C GLU A 93 23.15 -8.76 -8.64
N TYR A 94 21.90 -8.94 -8.23
CA TYR A 94 21.54 -9.46 -6.92
C TYR A 94 22.05 -10.89 -6.73
N LEU A 95 21.89 -11.77 -7.72
CA LEU A 95 22.40 -13.15 -7.68
C LEU A 95 23.91 -13.18 -7.66
N ASP A 96 24.57 -12.38 -8.50
CA ASP A 96 26.03 -12.26 -8.51
C ASP A 96 26.61 -11.80 -7.17
N ILE A 97 25.94 -10.86 -6.51
CA ILE A 97 26.32 -10.39 -5.17
C ILE A 97 26.19 -11.52 -4.16
N LEU A 98 25.07 -12.26 -4.18
CA LEU A 98 24.85 -13.38 -3.26
C LEU A 98 25.89 -14.50 -3.43
N GLU A 99 26.35 -14.76 -4.65
CA GLU A 99 27.39 -15.76 -4.93
C GLU A 99 28.75 -15.32 -4.40
N LYS A 100 29.07 -14.03 -4.46
CA LYS A 100 30.34 -13.45 -3.98
C LYS A 100 30.40 -13.27 -2.48
N LEU A 101 29.24 -13.14 -1.82
CA LEU A 101 29.18 -12.96 -0.36
C LEU A 101 29.59 -14.22 0.40
N PRO A 102 30.31 -14.08 1.52
CA PRO A 102 30.61 -15.20 2.43
C PRO A 102 29.32 -15.89 2.88
N ARG A 103 29.33 -17.21 2.96
CA ARG A 103 28.18 -18.00 3.42
C ARG A 103 27.70 -17.60 4.81
N GLU A 104 28.56 -17.07 5.63
CA GLU A 104 28.29 -16.56 6.99
C GLU A 104 27.28 -15.42 6.96
N ASN A 105 27.25 -14.63 5.88
CA ASN A 105 26.28 -13.51 5.74
C ASN A 105 24.81 -13.96 5.81
N GLN A 106 24.50 -15.18 5.38
CA GLN A 106 23.13 -15.72 5.44
C GLN A 106 22.67 -16.03 6.86
N TYR A 107 23.61 -16.27 7.77
CA TYR A 107 23.33 -16.63 9.17
C TYR A 107 23.36 -15.43 10.12
N LEU A 108 23.79 -14.25 9.65
CA LEU A 108 23.74 -13.03 10.44
C LEU A 108 22.30 -12.65 10.78
N GLU A 109 22.07 -12.09 11.95
CA GLU A 109 20.78 -11.51 12.31
C GLU A 109 20.46 -10.29 11.44
N ASP A 110 19.18 -10.00 11.23
CA ASP A 110 18.75 -8.85 10.40
C ASP A 110 19.19 -7.49 10.97
N ASN A 111 19.52 -7.44 12.25
CA ASN A 111 20.03 -6.26 12.94
C ASN A 111 21.57 -6.09 12.82
N ASP A 112 22.28 -7.08 12.28
CA ASP A 112 23.74 -6.99 12.11
C ASP A 112 24.05 -6.06 10.93
N GLN A 113 24.84 -5.02 11.19
CA GLN A 113 25.23 -4.02 10.19
C GLN A 113 26.03 -4.60 9.01
N ASN A 114 26.65 -5.76 9.19
CA ASN A 114 27.43 -6.44 8.14
C ASN A 114 26.56 -7.28 7.21
N LYS A 115 25.29 -7.52 7.56
CA LYS A 115 24.37 -8.30 6.73
C LYS A 115 23.96 -7.50 5.50
N PHE A 116 24.08 -8.11 4.33
CA PHE A 116 23.51 -7.56 3.10
C PHE A 116 22.02 -7.87 3.03
N ILE A 117 21.19 -6.83 2.89
CA ILE A 117 19.74 -6.96 2.72
C ILE A 117 19.31 -6.10 1.53
N ALA A 118 18.81 -6.76 0.49
CA ALA A 118 18.13 -6.11 -0.60
C ALA A 118 16.74 -6.74 -0.79
N LYS A 119 15.73 -5.92 -0.95
CA LYS A 119 14.33 -6.34 -1.05
C LYS A 119 13.63 -5.67 -2.23
N MET A 120 12.48 -6.20 -2.61
CA MET A 120 11.56 -5.63 -3.59
C MET A 120 10.20 -5.31 -2.96
N GLY A 121 9.41 -4.50 -3.65
CA GLY A 121 8.02 -4.24 -3.28
C GLY A 121 7.86 -3.36 -2.04
N ALA A 122 6.69 -3.41 -1.47
CA ALA A 122 6.35 -2.62 -0.30
C ALA A 122 7.10 -3.05 0.98
N GLU A 123 7.62 -4.28 1.03
CA GLU A 123 8.47 -4.75 2.13
C GLU A 123 9.74 -3.91 2.23
N ALA A 124 10.39 -3.67 1.09
CA ALA A 124 11.58 -2.82 1.02
C ALA A 124 11.28 -1.39 1.47
N LEU A 125 10.17 -0.84 1.01
CA LEU A 125 9.75 0.53 1.39
C LEU A 125 9.39 0.63 2.87
N PHE A 126 8.82 -0.42 3.45
CA PHE A 126 8.53 -0.47 4.89
C PHE A 126 9.81 -0.34 5.70
N ASP A 127 10.82 -1.15 5.38
CA ASP A 127 12.11 -1.14 6.10
C ASP A 127 12.84 0.19 5.90
N LEU A 128 12.85 0.74 4.68
CA LEU A 128 13.47 2.03 4.40
C LEU A 128 12.78 3.18 5.17
N LEU A 129 11.44 3.19 5.22
CA LEU A 129 10.69 4.21 5.94
C LEU A 129 10.81 4.07 7.47
N ALA A 130 10.88 2.84 7.97
CA ALA A 130 11.05 2.56 9.40
C ALA A 130 12.45 2.94 9.91
N SER A 131 13.46 2.86 9.04
CA SER A 131 14.85 3.21 9.36
C SER A 131 15.20 4.69 9.10
N GLU A 132 14.23 5.51 8.67
CA GLU A 132 14.47 6.92 8.35
C GLU A 132 14.36 7.80 9.59
N ASP A 133 15.43 8.53 9.92
CA ASP A 133 15.41 9.56 10.97
C ASP A 133 14.91 10.89 10.39
N LEU A 134 13.71 11.28 10.83
CA LEU A 134 13.06 12.51 10.36
C LEU A 134 13.75 13.77 10.87
N ASP A 135 14.39 13.73 12.04
CA ASP A 135 15.07 14.88 12.62
C ASP A 135 16.38 15.16 11.88
N GLU A 136 17.19 14.14 11.65
CA GLU A 136 18.40 14.25 10.87
C GLU A 136 18.10 14.69 9.42
N ARG A 137 17.08 14.08 8.81
CA ARG A 137 16.67 14.42 7.44
C ARG A 137 16.17 15.88 7.32
N SER A 138 15.43 16.36 8.30
CA SER A 138 15.00 17.77 8.37
C SER A 138 16.20 18.71 8.42
N TYR A 139 17.17 18.40 9.27
CA TYR A 139 18.40 19.19 9.38
C TYR A 139 19.18 19.24 8.05
N GLN A 140 19.39 18.07 7.43
CA GLN A 140 20.09 17.97 6.14
C GLN A 140 19.41 18.79 5.04
N LEU A 141 18.07 18.73 4.93
CA LEU A 141 17.33 19.49 3.92
C LEU A 141 17.30 20.99 4.18
N ARG A 142 17.27 21.44 5.43
CA ARG A 142 17.41 22.85 5.78
C ARG A 142 18.78 23.39 5.37
N HIS A 143 19.83 22.63 5.68
CA HIS A 143 21.19 22.98 5.27
C HIS A 143 21.31 23.01 3.75
N GLN A 144 20.77 22.01 3.05
CA GLN A 144 20.76 21.98 1.58
C GLN A 144 20.00 23.18 1.00
N ALA A 145 18.81 23.51 1.50
CA ALA A 145 18.01 24.62 1.03
C ALA A 145 18.69 26.00 1.22
N ASN A 146 19.52 26.15 2.26
CA ASN A 146 20.25 27.37 2.52
C ASN A 146 21.48 27.52 1.62
N ASN A 147 22.16 26.41 1.31
CA ASN A 147 23.43 26.44 0.57
C ASN A 147 23.28 26.23 -0.94
N GLU A 148 22.10 25.79 -1.39
CA GLU A 148 21.86 25.49 -2.80
C GLU A 148 21.74 26.79 -3.62
N THR A 149 22.54 26.90 -4.67
CA THR A 149 22.57 28.05 -5.60
C THR A 149 21.48 27.96 -6.68
N SER A 150 21.06 26.74 -7.04
CA SER A 150 20.01 26.55 -8.03
C SER A 150 18.62 26.70 -7.42
N GLN A 151 17.85 27.67 -7.93
CA GLN A 151 16.48 27.92 -7.47
C GLN A 151 15.57 26.72 -7.59
N GLN A 152 15.76 25.91 -8.64
CA GLN A 152 14.96 24.69 -8.84
C GLN A 152 15.22 23.65 -7.75
N ARG A 153 16.50 23.35 -7.47
CA ARG A 153 16.89 22.41 -6.41
C ARG A 153 16.50 22.91 -5.03
N LYS A 154 16.64 24.20 -4.79
CA LYS A 154 16.18 24.85 -3.55
C LYS A 154 14.67 24.64 -3.34
N ASN A 155 13.85 24.88 -4.36
CA ASN A 155 12.41 24.69 -4.29
C ASN A 155 12.02 23.22 -4.07
N GLU A 156 12.77 22.29 -4.65
CA GLU A 156 12.57 20.85 -4.43
C GLU A 156 12.91 20.46 -2.99
N ALA A 157 14.05 20.93 -2.46
CA ALA A 157 14.42 20.70 -1.06
C ALA A 157 13.37 21.26 -0.08
N LEU A 158 12.84 22.46 -0.34
CA LEU A 158 11.79 23.06 0.47
C LEU A 158 10.47 22.25 0.44
N LYS A 159 10.08 21.75 -0.73
CA LYS A 159 8.89 20.87 -0.84
C LYS A 159 9.06 19.56 -0.08
N ARG A 160 10.26 18.97 -0.13
CA ARG A 160 10.58 17.77 0.65
C ARG A 160 10.57 18.07 2.14
N LEU A 161 11.20 19.17 2.54
CA LEU A 161 11.22 19.63 3.92
C LEU A 161 9.81 19.82 4.48
N GLN A 162 8.90 20.42 3.71
CA GLN A 162 7.50 20.61 4.13
C GLN A 162 6.80 19.27 4.46
N VAL A 163 7.05 18.22 3.68
CA VAL A 163 6.48 16.88 3.95
C VAL A 163 7.07 16.30 5.24
N ILE A 164 8.39 16.39 5.42
CA ILE A 164 9.07 15.86 6.61
C ILE A 164 8.60 16.58 7.87
N GLU A 165 8.55 17.91 7.85
CA GLU A 165 8.04 18.69 8.99
C GLU A 165 6.59 18.35 9.32
N SER A 166 5.75 18.08 8.31
CA SER A 166 4.37 17.64 8.54
C SER A 166 4.29 16.31 9.30
N PHE A 167 5.21 15.36 9.04
CA PHE A 167 5.30 14.11 9.80
C PHE A 167 5.83 14.35 11.22
N ARG A 168 6.85 15.20 11.38
CA ARG A 168 7.40 15.56 12.69
C ARG A 168 6.34 16.24 13.58
N ASP A 169 5.64 17.22 13.05
CA ASP A 169 4.58 17.93 13.76
C ASP A 169 3.41 16.98 14.12
N ALA A 170 3.05 16.09 13.22
CA ALA A 170 2.03 15.10 13.49
C ALA A 170 2.48 14.13 14.60
N ASN A 171 3.73 13.64 14.52
CA ASN A 171 4.30 12.71 15.49
C ASN A 171 4.45 13.32 16.91
N SER A 172 4.66 14.63 17.00
CA SER A 172 4.73 15.35 18.28
C SER A 172 3.39 15.39 19.04
N ARG A 173 2.27 15.27 18.32
CA ARG A 173 0.91 15.33 18.89
C ARG A 173 0.31 13.94 19.09
N ILE A 174 0.37 13.11 18.08
CA ILE A 174 -0.12 11.73 18.06
C ILE A 174 0.87 10.93 17.25
N GLU A 175 1.28 9.77 17.77
CA GLU A 175 2.20 8.88 17.05
C GLU A 175 1.73 8.70 15.59
N ASN A 176 2.60 9.07 14.66
CA ASN A 176 2.33 8.99 13.22
C ASN A 176 3.62 8.64 12.47
N ARG A 177 3.79 7.35 12.19
CA ARG A 177 5.01 6.82 11.61
C ARG A 177 4.94 6.77 10.08
N PRO A 178 6.04 7.11 9.38
CA PRO A 178 6.10 7.03 7.91
C PRO A 178 5.77 5.66 7.33
N GLU A 179 6.18 4.58 8.00
CA GLU A 179 5.94 3.20 7.55
C GLU A 179 4.46 2.81 7.55
N TRP A 180 3.58 3.57 8.20
CA TRP A 180 2.12 3.33 8.16
C TRP A 180 1.49 3.63 6.80
N MET A 181 2.23 4.25 5.89
CA MET A 181 1.81 4.37 4.49
C MET A 181 1.84 3.03 3.74
N ILE A 182 2.43 2.00 4.35
CA ILE A 182 2.44 0.62 3.87
C ILE A 182 1.35 -0.16 4.60
N VAL A 183 0.44 -0.74 3.82
CA VAL A 183 -0.77 -1.40 4.32
C VAL A 183 -0.49 -2.89 4.51
N LYS A 184 -0.66 -3.38 5.72
CA LYS A 184 -0.61 -4.81 6.09
C LYS A 184 -2.02 -5.43 6.21
N VAL A 185 -3.01 -4.59 6.53
CA VAL A 185 -4.41 -4.99 6.70
C VAL A 185 -5.30 -4.05 5.91
N VAL A 186 -6.09 -4.59 4.99
CA VAL A 186 -7.05 -3.82 4.19
C VAL A 186 -8.40 -3.78 4.91
N PRO A 187 -8.94 -2.59 5.19
CA PRO A 187 -10.26 -2.46 5.78
C PRO A 187 -11.36 -2.83 4.79
N VAL A 188 -12.38 -3.54 5.26
CA VAL A 188 -13.56 -3.93 4.48
C VAL A 188 -14.76 -3.16 5.00
N ILE A 189 -15.37 -2.35 4.14
CA ILE A 189 -16.53 -1.55 4.52
C ILE A 189 -17.75 -2.44 4.84
N PRO A 190 -18.69 -1.97 5.68
CA PRO A 190 -19.87 -2.73 6.07
C PRO A 190 -20.70 -3.23 4.87
N PRO A 191 -21.39 -4.37 4.98
CA PRO A 191 -22.14 -4.98 3.89
C PRO A 191 -23.23 -4.08 3.27
N ASP A 192 -23.92 -3.28 4.08
CA ASP A 192 -24.98 -2.40 3.60
C ASP A 192 -24.44 -1.23 2.75
N LEU A 193 -23.16 -0.90 2.84
CA LEU A 193 -22.50 0.10 1.98
C LEU A 193 -22.05 -0.48 0.63
N ARG A 194 -22.08 -1.82 0.48
CA ARG A 194 -21.77 -2.55 -0.75
C ARG A 194 -22.80 -3.63 -1.03
N PRO A 195 -24.09 -3.25 -1.20
CA PRO A 195 -25.21 -4.19 -1.17
C PRO A 195 -25.17 -5.20 -2.32
N LEU A 196 -25.74 -6.38 -2.03
CA LEU A 196 -26.09 -7.41 -2.99
C LEU A 196 -27.62 -7.48 -3.05
N VAL A 197 -28.20 -7.08 -4.17
CA VAL A 197 -29.65 -6.96 -4.33
C VAL A 197 -30.15 -8.05 -5.28
N PRO A 198 -31.10 -8.89 -4.85
CA PRO A 198 -31.73 -9.85 -5.74
C PRO A 198 -32.60 -9.11 -6.78
N LEU A 199 -32.52 -9.55 -8.02
CA LEU A 199 -33.36 -9.12 -9.14
C LEU A 199 -34.31 -10.23 -9.53
N ASP A 200 -35.35 -9.88 -10.27
CA ASP A 200 -36.27 -10.86 -10.84
C ASP A 200 -35.53 -11.87 -11.74
N GLY A 201 -35.93 -13.15 -11.67
CA GLY A 201 -35.30 -14.22 -12.42
C GLY A 201 -34.04 -14.80 -11.77
N GLY A 202 -33.86 -14.66 -10.45
CA GLY A 202 -32.78 -15.29 -9.69
C GLY A 202 -31.38 -14.67 -9.91
N ARG A 203 -31.30 -13.51 -10.55
CA ARG A 203 -30.05 -12.75 -10.74
C ARG A 203 -29.82 -11.80 -9.57
N PHE A 204 -28.56 -11.46 -9.34
CA PHE A 204 -28.16 -10.51 -8.31
C PHE A 204 -27.45 -9.32 -8.92
N ALA A 205 -27.85 -8.12 -8.51
CA ALA A 205 -27.07 -6.90 -8.74
C ALA A 205 -26.11 -6.72 -7.56
N THR A 206 -24.85 -6.48 -7.85
CA THR A 206 -23.82 -6.29 -6.82
C THR A 206 -23.10 -4.98 -7.01
N SER A 207 -22.62 -4.40 -5.91
CA SER A 207 -21.72 -3.27 -5.96
C SER A 207 -20.37 -3.66 -6.59
N ASP A 208 -19.78 -2.77 -7.37
CA ASP A 208 -18.46 -2.95 -7.99
C ASP A 208 -17.38 -3.25 -6.93
N LEU A 209 -17.53 -2.70 -5.71
CA LEU A 209 -16.62 -2.96 -4.59
C LEU A 209 -16.54 -4.44 -4.21
N ASN A 210 -17.64 -5.18 -4.30
CA ASN A 210 -17.61 -6.61 -3.99
C ASN A 210 -16.73 -7.38 -4.99
N ASP A 211 -16.70 -6.99 -6.26
CA ASP A 211 -15.80 -7.60 -7.24
C ASP A 211 -14.33 -7.24 -6.97
N LEU A 212 -14.06 -5.98 -6.61
CA LEU A 212 -12.71 -5.53 -6.25
C LEU A 212 -12.20 -6.23 -4.99
N TYR A 213 -13.01 -6.32 -3.92
CA TYR A 213 -12.63 -7.09 -2.72
C TYR A 213 -12.39 -8.56 -3.02
N ARG A 214 -13.26 -9.18 -3.82
CA ARG A 214 -13.10 -10.57 -4.24
C ARG A 214 -11.78 -10.80 -4.98
N ARG A 215 -11.37 -9.87 -5.84
CA ARG A 215 -10.07 -9.92 -6.53
C ARG A 215 -8.91 -9.88 -5.53
N VAL A 216 -8.94 -8.98 -4.56
CA VAL A 216 -7.92 -8.90 -3.51
C VAL A 216 -7.84 -10.21 -2.73
N ILE A 217 -8.98 -10.73 -2.26
CA ILE A 217 -9.03 -11.99 -1.48
C ILE A 217 -8.48 -13.17 -2.30
N ASN A 218 -8.89 -13.30 -3.56
CA ASN A 218 -8.44 -14.39 -4.42
C ASN A 218 -6.93 -14.33 -4.67
N ARG A 219 -6.36 -13.13 -4.92
CA ARG A 219 -4.91 -12.94 -5.09
C ARG A 219 -4.15 -13.23 -3.80
N ASN A 220 -4.65 -12.74 -2.68
CA ASN A 220 -4.04 -12.99 -1.37
C ASN A 220 -4.01 -14.48 -1.02
N ASN A 221 -5.14 -15.19 -1.21
CA ASN A 221 -5.21 -16.63 -0.95
C ASN A 221 -4.33 -17.45 -1.91
N ARG A 222 -4.26 -17.04 -3.18
CA ARG A 222 -3.38 -17.67 -4.17
C ARG A 222 -1.91 -17.47 -3.80
N LEU A 223 -1.53 -16.25 -3.43
CA LEU A 223 -0.18 -15.96 -2.98
C LEU A 223 0.21 -16.79 -1.76
N LYS A 224 -0.67 -16.86 -0.74
CA LYS A 224 -0.46 -17.70 0.44
C LYS A 224 -0.17 -19.15 0.05
N ARG A 225 -1.00 -19.72 -0.80
CA ARG A 225 -0.82 -21.10 -1.28
C ARG A 225 0.49 -21.31 -2.03
N LEU A 226 0.90 -20.35 -2.87
CA LEU A 226 2.18 -20.42 -3.61
C LEU A 226 3.37 -20.35 -2.66
N MET A 227 3.30 -19.53 -1.62
CA MET A 227 4.36 -19.45 -0.60
C MET A 227 4.43 -20.73 0.24
N ASP A 228 3.28 -21.29 0.66
CA ASP A 228 3.21 -22.54 1.40
C ASP A 228 3.79 -23.73 0.59
N LEU A 229 3.59 -23.73 -0.73
CA LEU A 229 4.12 -24.72 -1.66
C LEU A 229 5.59 -24.47 -2.07
N LYS A 230 6.22 -23.40 -1.56
CA LYS A 230 7.57 -22.98 -1.96
C LYS A 230 7.75 -22.90 -3.49
N ALA A 231 6.78 -22.27 -4.16
CA ALA A 231 6.82 -22.09 -5.61
C ALA A 231 8.04 -21.24 -6.03
N PRO A 232 8.51 -21.36 -7.30
CA PRO A 232 9.63 -20.55 -7.80
C PRO A 232 9.42 -19.04 -7.58
N ASP A 233 10.49 -18.33 -7.24
CA ASP A 233 10.46 -16.91 -6.88
C ASP A 233 9.84 -16.02 -7.96
N ILE A 234 10.05 -16.33 -9.22
CA ILE A 234 9.48 -15.60 -10.36
C ILE A 234 7.94 -15.61 -10.29
N ILE A 235 7.34 -16.77 -9.96
CA ILE A 235 5.88 -16.93 -9.87
C ILE A 235 5.35 -16.19 -8.65
N VAL A 236 6.02 -16.35 -7.51
CA VAL A 236 5.67 -15.66 -6.25
C VAL A 236 5.74 -14.14 -6.42
N ARG A 237 6.80 -13.63 -7.03
CA ARG A 237 7.01 -12.22 -7.33
C ARG A 237 5.91 -11.65 -8.24
N ASN A 238 5.55 -12.38 -9.29
CA ASN A 238 4.47 -11.97 -10.18
C ASN A 238 3.11 -11.91 -9.45
N GLU A 239 2.82 -12.87 -8.56
CA GLU A 239 1.59 -12.85 -7.77
C GLU A 239 1.60 -11.73 -6.71
N LYS A 240 2.75 -11.43 -6.08
CA LYS A 240 2.93 -10.25 -5.20
C LYS A 240 2.61 -8.95 -5.96
N ARG A 241 3.12 -8.80 -7.19
CA ARG A 241 2.81 -7.66 -8.05
C ARG A 241 1.31 -7.57 -8.37
N MET A 242 0.68 -8.69 -8.71
CA MET A 242 -0.75 -8.74 -9.00
C MET A 242 -1.61 -8.42 -7.76
N LEU A 243 -1.15 -8.79 -6.55
CA LEU A 243 -1.79 -8.40 -5.30
C LEU A 243 -1.71 -6.88 -5.10
N GLN A 244 -0.53 -6.28 -5.28
CA GLN A 244 -0.36 -4.82 -5.25
C GLN A 244 -1.32 -4.12 -6.23
N GLU A 245 -1.39 -4.57 -7.47
CA GLU A 245 -2.28 -4.01 -8.51
C GLU A 245 -3.77 -4.14 -8.14
N SER A 246 -4.17 -5.25 -7.51
CA SER A 246 -5.56 -5.44 -7.09
C SER A 246 -5.97 -4.53 -5.93
N VAL A 247 -5.05 -4.26 -5.01
CA VAL A 247 -5.27 -3.30 -3.91
C VAL A 247 -5.28 -1.87 -4.44
N ASP A 248 -4.39 -1.53 -5.38
CA ASP A 248 -4.38 -0.22 -6.04
C ASP A 248 -5.74 0.08 -6.70
N ALA A 249 -6.29 -0.91 -7.41
CA ALA A 249 -7.60 -0.77 -8.05
C ALA A 249 -8.75 -0.65 -7.05
N LEU A 250 -8.67 -1.30 -5.90
CA LEU A 250 -9.67 -1.18 -4.84
C LEU A 250 -9.69 0.26 -4.27
N PHE A 251 -8.53 0.84 -4.04
CA PHE A 251 -8.44 2.20 -3.49
C PHE A 251 -8.71 3.29 -4.52
N ASP A 252 -8.08 3.25 -5.70
CA ASP A 252 -8.24 4.28 -6.75
C ASP A 252 -8.02 3.68 -8.14
N ASN A 253 -9.07 3.09 -8.72
CA ASN A 253 -9.00 2.43 -10.02
C ASN A 253 -8.67 3.43 -11.14
N GLY A 254 -7.65 3.11 -11.92
CA GLY A 254 -7.19 3.93 -13.04
C GLY A 254 -6.11 4.96 -12.70
N ARG A 255 -5.74 5.14 -11.42
CA ARG A 255 -4.67 6.06 -11.03
C ARG A 255 -3.30 5.68 -11.59
N ARG A 256 -3.06 4.40 -11.80
CA ARG A 256 -1.84 3.87 -12.44
C ARG A 256 -1.87 3.98 -13.97
N GLY A 257 -3.02 4.27 -14.59
CA GLY A 257 -3.22 4.33 -16.02
C GLY A 257 -4.05 3.17 -16.58
N ARG A 258 -3.81 1.91 -16.19
CA ARG A 258 -4.63 0.78 -16.60
C ARG A 258 -5.84 0.62 -15.68
N VAL A 259 -7.02 0.80 -16.24
CA VAL A 259 -8.29 0.68 -15.51
C VAL A 259 -8.75 -0.76 -15.51
N ILE A 260 -9.17 -1.27 -14.34
CA ILE A 260 -9.87 -2.55 -14.25
C ILE A 260 -11.33 -2.35 -14.64
N THR A 261 -11.78 -3.12 -15.61
CA THR A 261 -13.14 -3.06 -16.14
C THR A 261 -13.96 -4.30 -15.74
N GLY A 262 -15.25 -4.11 -15.62
CA GLY A 262 -16.23 -5.18 -15.47
C GLY A 262 -16.79 -5.67 -16.80
N THR A 263 -17.92 -6.36 -16.75
CA THR A 263 -18.68 -6.79 -17.91
C THR A 263 -19.10 -5.56 -18.74
N GLY A 264 -18.94 -5.61 -20.06
CA GLY A 264 -19.25 -4.48 -20.94
C GLY A 264 -18.18 -3.38 -20.99
N LYS A 265 -16.93 -3.68 -20.56
CA LYS A 265 -15.78 -2.76 -20.58
C LYS A 265 -15.98 -1.47 -19.75
N ARG A 266 -16.99 -1.42 -18.88
CA ARG A 266 -17.19 -0.29 -17.97
C ARG A 266 -16.15 -0.33 -16.85
N PRO A 267 -15.47 0.81 -16.53
CA PRO A 267 -14.59 0.90 -15.37
C PRO A 267 -15.33 0.54 -14.07
N LEU A 268 -14.69 -0.27 -13.21
CA LEU A 268 -15.23 -0.57 -11.89
C LEU A 268 -15.03 0.62 -10.95
N LYS A 269 -16.08 0.97 -10.21
CA LYS A 269 -16.08 2.09 -9.26
C LYS A 269 -15.31 1.72 -7.99
N SER A 270 -14.18 2.39 -7.76
CA SER A 270 -13.32 2.19 -6.60
C SER A 270 -13.77 2.97 -5.36
N LEU A 271 -13.10 2.75 -4.21
CA LEU A 271 -13.39 3.50 -2.98
C LEU A 271 -13.21 5.01 -3.16
N ALA A 272 -12.15 5.45 -3.86
CA ALA A 272 -11.93 6.87 -4.14
C ALA A 272 -13.08 7.50 -4.93
N GLU A 273 -13.62 6.79 -5.90
CA GLU A 273 -14.72 7.29 -6.72
C GLU A 273 -16.06 7.36 -5.96
N MET A 274 -16.20 6.54 -4.91
CA MET A 274 -17.36 6.66 -4.02
C MET A 274 -17.37 7.96 -3.20
N LEU A 275 -16.20 8.56 -3.00
CA LEU A 275 -16.03 9.80 -2.23
C LEU A 275 -16.08 11.04 -3.13
N LYS A 276 -15.52 10.92 -4.34
CA LYS A 276 -15.33 12.02 -5.31
C LYS A 276 -16.60 12.35 -6.12
N GLY A 277 -16.63 13.56 -6.67
CA GLY A 277 -17.61 14.00 -7.66
C GLY A 277 -18.98 14.35 -7.12
N LYS A 278 -19.94 14.66 -8.05
CA LYS A 278 -21.29 15.13 -7.73
C LYS A 278 -22.11 14.07 -6.99
N GLN A 279 -21.92 12.80 -7.31
CA GLN A 279 -22.62 11.66 -6.70
C GLN A 279 -21.78 11.01 -5.58
N GLY A 280 -20.64 11.60 -5.23
CA GLY A 280 -19.81 11.13 -4.13
C GLY A 280 -20.40 11.47 -2.76
N ARG A 281 -19.93 10.75 -1.73
CA ARG A 281 -20.43 10.89 -0.36
C ARG A 281 -20.31 12.31 0.18
N PHE A 282 -19.22 13.02 -0.11
CA PHE A 282 -19.04 14.39 0.38
C PHE A 282 -20.10 15.34 -0.14
N ARG A 283 -20.36 15.34 -1.44
CA ARG A 283 -21.32 16.28 -2.05
C ARG A 283 -22.76 15.83 -1.89
N GLN A 284 -23.05 14.54 -1.98
CA GLN A 284 -24.42 14.02 -2.02
C GLN A 284 -25.00 13.75 -0.63
N ASN A 285 -24.17 13.37 0.36
CA ASN A 285 -24.65 12.89 1.65
C ASN A 285 -24.16 13.69 2.86
N LEU A 286 -23.09 14.48 2.73
CA LEU A 286 -22.50 15.24 3.82
C LEU A 286 -22.75 16.75 3.71
N LEU A 287 -22.44 17.37 2.56
CA LEU A 287 -22.65 18.80 2.34
C LEU A 287 -24.14 19.17 2.12
N GLY A 288 -24.92 18.25 1.56
CA GLY A 288 -26.35 18.39 1.41
C GLY A 288 -27.03 17.05 1.66
N LYS A 289 -27.94 17.00 2.64
CA LYS A 289 -28.69 15.80 2.99
C LYS A 289 -30.16 15.98 2.63
N ARG A 290 -30.81 14.88 2.26
CA ARG A 290 -32.27 14.80 2.29
C ARG A 290 -32.68 14.45 3.71
N VAL A 291 -33.58 15.23 4.29
CA VAL A 291 -34.13 15.00 5.62
C VAL A 291 -35.62 14.65 5.50
N ASP A 292 -36.15 13.99 6.52
CA ASP A 292 -37.56 13.64 6.57
C ASP A 292 -38.42 14.91 6.44
N TYR A 293 -39.57 14.77 5.82
CA TYR A 293 -40.51 15.88 5.54
C TYR A 293 -39.97 17.00 4.63
N SER A 294 -38.86 16.74 3.91
CA SER A 294 -38.33 17.67 2.91
C SER A 294 -38.70 17.21 1.48
N GLY A 295 -39.12 18.13 0.66
CA GLY A 295 -39.41 17.92 -0.75
C GLY A 295 -38.82 19.04 -1.61
N ARG A 296 -38.84 18.84 -2.91
CA ARG A 296 -38.42 19.83 -3.89
C ARG A 296 -39.51 19.91 -4.97
#